data_1944a88b6307ce1750a3e25b0d0d5b50
#
_entry.id   1944a88b6307ce1750a3e25b0d0d5b50
#
_cell.length_a   1.000
_cell.length_b   1.000
_cell.length_c   1.000
_cell.angle_alpha   90.00
_cell.angle_beta   90.00
_cell.angle_gamma   90.00
#
_symmetry.space_group_name_H-M   'P 1'
#
loop_
_entity.id
_entity.type
_entity.pdbx_description
1 polymer ?
#
loop_
_entity_poly.entity_id
_entity_poly.type
_entity_poly.pdbx_seq_one_letter_code
_entity_poly.pdbx_strand_id
1 'polypeptide(L)'
;MKRHLLFLAALLIVNLAASAQKKFSVYAVGFYNQENLFDTCHDEGKKDYEYLPNKGWNGMKYTNKLRNMSKALADMGTDVLPNVGCAFIGLSEVENHKVLDALVDQAPLKARNMKYVHIEGPDRRGIDCALLYNPSLFSVKNVKLLPYVQELAKDSAFFTRGFLTVRGEMAGDDVAVIVCHWPSRFSGPYLRESDG
;
A
#
# COMPACT_ATOMS: atom_id res chain seq x y z
N MET A 1 47.58 29.05 -31.65
CA MET A 1 47.38 27.70 -31.14
C MET A 1 47.03 27.63 -29.63
N LYS A 2 47.82 28.18 -28.71
CA LYS A 2 47.54 28.11 -27.25
C LYS A 2 46.19 28.72 -26.82
N ARG A 3 45.71 29.81 -27.42
CA ARG A 3 44.45 30.47 -27.12
C ARG A 3 43.23 29.61 -27.52
N HIS A 4 43.31 28.90 -28.66
CA HIS A 4 42.21 27.99 -29.09
C HIS A 4 42.12 26.72 -28.24
N LEU A 5 43.27 26.22 -27.76
CA LEU A 5 43.32 25.09 -26.85
C LEU A 5 42.67 25.40 -25.48
N LEU A 6 42.90 26.63 -24.96
CA LEU A 6 42.26 27.09 -23.73
C LEU A 6 40.74 27.25 -23.87
N PHE A 7 40.28 27.76 -25.04
CA PHE A 7 38.84 27.87 -25.32
C PHE A 7 38.16 26.48 -25.41
N LEU A 8 38.85 25.52 -26.07
CA LEU A 8 38.33 24.14 -26.17
C LEU A 8 38.27 23.45 -24.81
N ALA A 9 39.29 23.63 -23.95
CA ALA A 9 39.33 23.10 -22.62
C ALA A 9 38.23 23.73 -21.72
N ALA A 10 38.02 25.05 -21.81
CA ALA A 10 36.95 25.73 -21.08
C ALA A 10 35.54 25.24 -21.52
N LEU A 11 35.32 25.01 -22.82
CA LEU A 11 34.07 24.49 -23.36
C LEU A 11 33.80 23.04 -22.87
N LEU A 12 34.85 22.22 -22.76
CA LEU A 12 34.77 20.86 -22.26
C LEU A 12 34.40 20.83 -20.76
N ILE A 13 34.97 21.72 -19.96
CA ILE A 13 34.69 21.82 -18.51
C ILE A 13 33.24 22.29 -18.28
N VAL A 14 32.72 23.22 -19.07
CA VAL A 14 31.35 23.70 -18.97
C VAL A 14 30.36 22.57 -19.31
N ASN A 15 30.65 21.73 -20.31
CA ASN A 15 29.81 20.60 -20.66
C ASN A 15 29.83 19.49 -19.58
N LEU A 16 31.00 19.26 -18.94
CA LEU A 16 31.10 18.31 -17.83
C LEU A 16 30.36 18.78 -16.56
N ALA A 17 30.39 20.10 -16.29
CA ALA A 17 29.64 20.67 -15.16
C ALA A 17 28.13 20.65 -15.40
N ALA A 18 27.64 20.80 -16.62
CA ALA A 18 26.23 20.72 -16.97
C ALA A 18 25.67 19.27 -16.82
N SER A 19 26.52 18.25 -16.96
CA SER A 19 26.13 16.84 -16.77
C SER A 19 26.01 16.41 -15.30
N ALA A 20 26.51 17.22 -14.37
CA ALA A 20 26.55 16.90 -12.94
C ALA A 20 25.30 17.36 -12.16
N GLN A 21 24.32 17.95 -12.83
CA GLN A 21 23.09 18.37 -12.16
C GLN A 21 22.26 17.12 -11.82
N LYS A 22 22.17 16.77 -10.52
CA LYS A 22 21.30 15.72 -10.04
C LYS A 22 19.86 16.02 -10.46
N LYS A 23 19.30 15.17 -11.32
CA LYS A 23 17.87 15.22 -11.63
C LYS A 23 17.12 14.65 -10.44
N PHE A 24 16.36 15.48 -9.77
CA PHE A 24 15.42 15.02 -8.75
C PHE A 24 14.12 14.63 -9.43
N SER A 25 13.57 13.48 -9.03
CA SER A 25 12.22 13.06 -9.40
C SER A 25 11.32 13.16 -8.16
N VAL A 26 10.12 13.66 -8.33
CA VAL A 26 9.12 13.77 -7.25
C VAL A 26 8.09 12.68 -7.46
N TYR A 27 7.78 11.95 -6.39
CA TYR A 27 6.76 10.91 -6.36
C TYR A 27 5.79 11.17 -5.22
N ALA A 28 4.51 10.97 -5.47
CA ALA A 28 3.52 10.89 -4.41
C ALA A 28 3.41 9.44 -3.92
N VAL A 29 3.32 9.27 -2.62
CA VAL A 29 3.05 7.97 -1.97
C VAL A 29 1.95 8.17 -0.95
N GLY A 30 1.13 7.15 -0.73
CA GLY A 30 -0.03 7.27 0.12
C GLY A 30 -0.22 6.09 1.06
N PHE A 31 -1.12 6.28 2.03
CA PHE A 31 -1.69 5.23 2.84
C PHE A 31 -3.18 5.52 3.05
N TYR A 32 -4.02 4.48 2.95
CA TYR A 32 -5.45 4.63 3.14
C TYR A 32 -6.04 3.39 3.84
N ASN A 33 -6.71 3.62 4.97
CA ASN A 33 -7.49 2.58 5.62
C ASN A 33 -8.82 2.40 4.86
N GLN A 34 -9.10 1.18 4.40
CA GLN A 34 -10.29 0.86 3.61
C GLN A 34 -11.56 0.74 4.47
N GLU A 35 -11.45 0.89 5.80
CA GLU A 35 -12.58 0.80 6.72
C GLU A 35 -13.39 -0.49 6.51
N ASN A 36 -12.70 -1.64 6.59
CA ASN A 36 -13.27 -2.98 6.39
C ASN A 36 -13.84 -3.18 4.97
N LEU A 37 -12.96 -3.26 3.97
CA LEU A 37 -13.34 -3.63 2.61
C LEU A 37 -13.56 -5.15 2.54
N PHE A 38 -14.79 -5.58 2.77
CA PHE A 38 -15.26 -6.96 2.67
C PHE A 38 -16.17 -7.14 1.47
N ASP A 39 -16.17 -8.36 0.90
CA ASP A 39 -17.20 -8.77 -0.03
C ASP A 39 -18.50 -9.16 0.73
N THR A 40 -19.35 -9.97 0.14
CA THR A 40 -20.61 -10.39 0.75
C THR A 40 -20.67 -11.89 1.06
N CYS A 41 -19.51 -12.55 1.00
CA CYS A 41 -19.37 -14.00 1.20
C CYS A 41 -18.60 -14.25 2.49
N HIS A 42 -18.94 -15.35 3.17
CA HIS A 42 -18.20 -15.79 4.34
C HIS A 42 -16.92 -16.53 3.92
N ASP A 43 -15.77 -16.13 4.45
CA ASP A 43 -14.53 -16.87 4.30
C ASP A 43 -14.38 -17.86 5.48
N GLU A 44 -14.16 -19.15 5.15
CA GLU A 44 -14.05 -20.21 6.14
C GLU A 44 -12.94 -19.92 7.17
N GLY A 45 -13.28 -20.07 8.45
CA GLY A 45 -12.36 -19.83 9.56
C GLY A 45 -12.20 -18.36 9.96
N LYS A 46 -12.84 -17.41 9.29
CA LYS A 46 -12.82 -16.00 9.62
C LYS A 46 -14.06 -15.56 10.40
N LYS A 47 -13.95 -14.44 11.12
CA LYS A 47 -15.05 -13.82 11.88
C LYS A 47 -15.58 -12.60 11.15
N ASP A 48 -16.01 -12.80 9.91
CA ASP A 48 -16.48 -11.77 8.98
C ASP A 48 -18.02 -11.64 8.93
N TYR A 49 -18.72 -12.28 9.86
CA TYR A 49 -20.18 -12.43 9.90
C TYR A 49 -20.95 -11.10 9.82
N GLU A 50 -20.33 -9.98 10.20
CA GLU A 50 -20.94 -8.65 10.14
C GLU A 50 -21.08 -8.14 8.71
N TYR A 51 -20.29 -8.71 7.78
CA TYR A 51 -20.23 -8.31 6.36
C TYR A 51 -21.01 -9.26 5.46
N LEU A 52 -22.05 -9.89 5.97
CA LEU A 52 -22.93 -10.79 5.22
C LEU A 52 -24.28 -10.12 4.89
N PRO A 53 -24.97 -10.56 3.84
CA PRO A 53 -26.26 -10.01 3.43
C PRO A 53 -27.33 -10.04 4.53
N ASN A 54 -27.36 -11.09 5.36
CA ASN A 54 -28.28 -11.23 6.49
C ASN A 54 -27.99 -10.25 7.65
N LYS A 55 -26.85 -9.56 7.62
CA LYS A 55 -26.48 -8.45 8.53
C LYS A 55 -26.63 -7.08 7.87
N GLY A 56 -27.19 -7.04 6.67
CA GLY A 56 -27.42 -5.81 5.92
C GLY A 56 -26.23 -5.32 5.12
N TRP A 57 -25.12 -6.07 5.04
CA TRP A 57 -24.04 -5.85 4.10
C TRP A 57 -24.33 -6.58 2.79
N ASN A 58 -24.83 -5.89 1.80
CA ASN A 58 -25.30 -6.47 0.54
C ASN A 58 -24.48 -6.00 -0.67
N GLY A 59 -24.71 -6.63 -1.82
CA GLY A 59 -23.99 -6.33 -3.05
C GLY A 59 -24.04 -4.86 -3.48
N MET A 60 -25.13 -4.16 -3.20
CA MET A 60 -25.24 -2.72 -3.52
C MET A 60 -24.28 -1.88 -2.64
N LYS A 61 -24.22 -2.16 -1.34
CA LYS A 61 -23.29 -1.49 -0.41
C LYS A 61 -21.84 -1.78 -0.79
N TYR A 62 -21.52 -3.04 -1.08
CA TYR A 62 -20.20 -3.45 -1.53
C TYR A 62 -19.78 -2.73 -2.81
N THR A 63 -20.62 -2.75 -3.85
CA THR A 63 -20.34 -2.08 -5.12
C THR A 63 -20.18 -0.57 -4.95
N ASN A 64 -21.02 0.06 -4.12
CA ASN A 64 -20.90 1.48 -3.82
C ASN A 64 -19.58 1.81 -3.09
N LYS A 65 -19.16 0.94 -2.16
CA LYS A 65 -17.90 1.09 -1.45
C LYS A 65 -16.72 0.98 -2.42
N LEU A 66 -16.66 -0.05 -3.26
CA LEU A 66 -15.62 -0.21 -4.30
C LEU A 66 -15.52 1.04 -5.19
N ARG A 67 -16.65 1.53 -5.67
CA ARG A 67 -16.71 2.72 -6.52
C ARG A 67 -16.16 3.97 -5.82
N ASN A 68 -16.53 4.20 -4.57
CA ASN A 68 -16.11 5.37 -3.81
C ASN A 68 -14.62 5.27 -3.44
N MET A 69 -14.17 4.10 -2.97
CA MET A 69 -12.76 3.86 -2.63
C MET A 69 -11.86 4.00 -3.86
N SER A 70 -12.26 3.44 -5.00
CA SER A 70 -11.47 3.56 -6.23
C SER A 70 -11.28 5.00 -6.70
N LYS A 71 -12.31 5.86 -6.54
CA LYS A 71 -12.19 7.30 -6.82
C LYS A 71 -11.21 7.96 -5.87
N ALA A 72 -11.40 7.77 -4.56
CA ALA A 72 -10.53 8.37 -3.54
C ALA A 72 -9.06 7.97 -3.76
N LEU A 73 -8.80 6.68 -4.00
CA LEU A 73 -7.43 6.18 -4.26
C LEU A 73 -6.84 6.71 -5.57
N ALA A 74 -7.64 6.84 -6.62
CA ALA A 74 -7.17 7.40 -7.89
C ALA A 74 -6.89 8.91 -7.80
N ASP A 75 -7.58 9.63 -6.91
CA ASP A 75 -7.41 11.07 -6.72
C ASP A 75 -6.23 11.40 -5.77
N MET A 76 -5.76 10.44 -4.97
CA MET A 76 -4.63 10.66 -4.08
C MET A 76 -3.37 11.11 -4.82
N GLY A 77 -2.73 12.20 -4.33
CA GLY A 77 -1.51 12.76 -4.89
C GLY A 77 -1.69 13.54 -6.19
N THR A 78 -2.93 13.71 -6.68
CA THR A 78 -3.20 14.47 -7.92
C THR A 78 -3.16 15.97 -7.72
N ASP A 79 -3.26 16.46 -6.51
CA ASP A 79 -3.03 17.85 -6.13
C ASP A 79 -1.57 18.28 -6.35
N VAL A 80 -0.62 17.35 -6.21
CA VAL A 80 0.80 17.57 -6.46
C VAL A 80 1.22 17.08 -7.84
N LEU A 81 0.71 15.92 -8.27
CA LEU A 81 1.03 15.26 -9.55
C LEU A 81 -0.26 14.95 -10.34
N PRO A 82 -0.91 15.96 -10.96
CA PRO A 82 -2.28 15.88 -11.47
C PRO A 82 -2.55 14.70 -12.43
N ASN A 83 -1.59 14.37 -13.29
CA ASN A 83 -1.76 13.31 -14.29
C ASN A 83 -1.20 11.96 -13.86
N VAL A 84 -0.54 11.91 -12.71
CA VAL A 84 0.23 10.74 -12.25
C VAL A 84 -0.41 10.11 -11.03
N GLY A 85 -0.69 10.92 -9.99
CA GLY A 85 -1.14 10.44 -8.68
C GLY A 85 -0.02 9.72 -7.93
N CYS A 86 -0.40 8.81 -7.04
CA CYS A 86 0.57 8.08 -6.22
C CYS A 86 1.29 6.98 -7.02
N ALA A 87 2.59 6.83 -6.77
CA ALA A 87 3.38 5.71 -7.26
C ALA A 87 2.96 4.41 -6.58
N PHE A 88 2.68 4.48 -5.27
CA PHE A 88 2.08 3.39 -4.51
C PHE A 88 1.26 3.93 -3.33
N ILE A 89 0.31 3.11 -2.86
CA ILE A 89 -0.56 3.40 -1.73
C ILE A 89 -0.63 2.14 -0.84
N GLY A 90 -0.21 2.26 0.42
CA GLY A 90 -0.46 1.23 1.41
C GLY A 90 -1.94 1.17 1.76
N LEU A 91 -2.51 -0.02 1.81
CA LEU A 91 -3.90 -0.25 2.19
C LEU A 91 -3.96 -1.07 3.47
N SER A 92 -4.91 -0.79 4.32
CA SER A 92 -5.27 -1.62 5.47
C SER A 92 -6.75 -1.91 5.49
N GLU A 93 -7.13 -2.93 6.27
CA GLU A 93 -8.51 -3.41 6.39
C GLU A 93 -9.11 -3.86 5.05
N VAL A 94 -8.33 -4.59 4.28
CA VAL A 94 -8.80 -5.34 3.11
C VAL A 94 -8.99 -6.80 3.48
N GLU A 95 -10.05 -7.42 2.99
CA GLU A 95 -10.38 -8.80 3.33
C GLU A 95 -9.42 -9.80 2.65
N ASN A 96 -9.41 -9.83 1.34
CA ASN A 96 -8.72 -10.84 0.55
C ASN A 96 -8.38 -10.35 -0.87
N HIS A 97 -7.79 -11.23 -1.69
CA HIS A 97 -7.46 -10.91 -3.07
C HIS A 97 -8.69 -10.62 -3.95
N LYS A 98 -9.86 -11.22 -3.66
CA LYS A 98 -11.08 -11.02 -4.47
C LYS A 98 -11.56 -9.57 -4.39
N VAL A 99 -11.55 -8.98 -3.18
CA VAL A 99 -11.93 -7.57 -3.02
C VAL A 99 -10.91 -6.63 -3.66
N LEU A 100 -9.63 -7.01 -3.67
CA LEU A 100 -8.57 -6.23 -4.32
C LEU A 100 -8.66 -6.32 -5.84
N ASP A 101 -8.96 -7.49 -6.41
CA ASP A 101 -9.24 -7.66 -7.85
C ASP A 101 -10.41 -6.77 -8.28
N ALA A 102 -11.52 -6.83 -7.52
CA ALA A 102 -12.70 -6.00 -7.77
C ALA A 102 -12.41 -4.50 -7.62
N LEU A 103 -11.50 -4.11 -6.73
CA LEU A 103 -11.10 -2.72 -6.50
C LEU A 103 -10.27 -2.18 -7.67
N VAL A 104 -9.22 -2.91 -8.10
CA VAL A 104 -8.34 -2.44 -9.19
C VAL A 104 -9.03 -2.48 -10.55
N ASP A 105 -10.08 -3.30 -10.71
CA ASP A 105 -10.89 -3.34 -11.93
C ASP A 105 -11.87 -2.16 -12.05
N GLN A 106 -12.07 -1.37 -10.99
CA GLN A 106 -12.85 -0.15 -11.08
C GLN A 106 -12.20 0.85 -12.05
N ALA A 107 -13.02 1.51 -12.87
CA ALA A 107 -12.58 2.40 -13.95
C ALA A 107 -11.52 3.43 -13.53
N PRO A 108 -11.61 4.12 -12.36
CA PRO A 108 -10.59 5.10 -11.95
C PRO A 108 -9.20 4.50 -11.73
N LEU A 109 -9.10 3.32 -11.10
CA LEU A 109 -7.81 2.67 -10.83
C LEU A 109 -7.29 1.94 -12.07
N LYS A 110 -8.17 1.37 -12.88
CA LYS A 110 -7.85 0.76 -14.15
C LYS A 110 -7.25 1.77 -15.13
N ALA A 111 -7.80 2.98 -15.21
CA ALA A 111 -7.28 4.07 -16.03
C ALA A 111 -5.85 4.48 -15.61
N ARG A 112 -5.47 4.32 -14.35
CA ARG A 112 -4.12 4.56 -13.83
C ARG A 112 -3.22 3.32 -13.89
N ASN A 113 -3.69 2.20 -14.46
CA ASN A 113 -2.98 0.92 -14.53
C ASN A 113 -2.50 0.43 -13.16
N MET A 114 -3.28 0.68 -12.09
CA MET A 114 -2.91 0.25 -10.75
C MET A 114 -2.95 -1.27 -10.63
N LYS A 115 -1.95 -1.81 -9.96
CA LYS A 115 -1.82 -3.22 -9.57
C LYS A 115 -1.71 -3.30 -8.05
N TYR A 116 -1.77 -4.51 -7.51
CA TYR A 116 -1.58 -4.69 -6.07
C TYR A 116 -0.65 -5.87 -5.76
N VAL A 117 -0.12 -5.88 -4.55
CA VAL A 117 0.45 -7.05 -3.89
C VAL A 117 -0.24 -7.25 -2.54
N HIS A 118 -0.49 -8.50 -2.22
CA HIS A 118 -1.17 -8.92 -1.00
C HIS A 118 -0.65 -10.31 -0.59
N ILE A 119 -0.60 -10.58 0.70
CA ILE A 119 -0.38 -11.91 1.27
C ILE A 119 -1.40 -12.07 2.38
N GLU A 120 -2.19 -13.15 2.29
CA GLU A 120 -3.18 -13.52 3.30
C GLU A 120 -2.54 -13.70 4.67
N GLY A 121 -3.09 -13.03 5.66
CA GLY A 121 -2.60 -13.04 7.03
C GLY A 121 -3.45 -13.88 7.98
N PRO A 122 -2.96 -14.09 9.21
CA PRO A 122 -3.63 -14.92 10.20
C PRO A 122 -4.68 -14.16 11.03
N ASP A 123 -5.05 -12.93 10.68
CA ASP A 123 -6.05 -12.17 11.42
C ASP A 123 -7.40 -12.91 11.42
N ARG A 124 -7.99 -13.06 12.61
CA ARG A 124 -9.24 -13.82 12.78
C ARG A 124 -10.45 -13.15 12.13
N ARG A 125 -10.44 -11.85 11.96
CA ARG A 125 -11.52 -11.13 11.28
C ARG A 125 -11.42 -11.25 9.75
N GLY A 126 -10.25 -11.67 9.24
CA GLY A 126 -9.97 -11.72 7.82
C GLY A 126 -9.61 -10.34 7.26
N ILE A 127 -8.89 -9.50 8.01
CA ILE A 127 -8.40 -8.23 7.48
C ILE A 127 -6.89 -8.22 7.37
N ASP A 128 -6.41 -7.70 6.26
CA ASP A 128 -5.00 -7.67 5.91
C ASP A 128 -4.53 -6.28 5.48
N CYS A 129 -3.22 -6.22 5.19
CA CYS A 129 -2.60 -5.09 4.51
C CYS A 129 -2.30 -5.46 3.06
N ALA A 130 -2.39 -4.48 2.17
CA ALA A 130 -1.99 -4.60 0.77
C ALA A 130 -1.19 -3.38 0.33
N LEU A 131 -0.47 -3.48 -0.79
CA LEU A 131 0.14 -2.34 -1.46
C LEU A 131 -0.44 -2.23 -2.87
N LEU A 132 -1.14 -1.13 -3.13
CA LEU A 132 -1.55 -0.72 -4.45
C LEU A 132 -0.39 0.04 -5.11
N TYR A 133 -0.06 -0.22 -6.38
CA TYR A 133 1.07 0.45 -7.04
C TYR A 133 0.85 0.63 -8.53
N ASN A 134 1.50 1.66 -9.08
CA ASN A 134 1.59 1.87 -10.52
C ASN A 134 2.89 1.24 -11.05
N PRO A 135 2.83 0.19 -11.88
CA PRO A 135 4.03 -0.53 -12.34
C PRO A 135 4.93 0.31 -13.26
N SER A 136 4.44 1.44 -13.79
CA SER A 136 5.29 2.38 -14.54
C SER A 136 6.16 3.26 -13.64
N LEU A 137 5.87 3.33 -12.34
CA LEU A 137 6.57 4.19 -11.37
C LEU A 137 7.30 3.38 -10.29
N PHE A 138 6.78 2.22 -9.94
CA PHE A 138 7.34 1.33 -8.92
C PHE A 138 7.36 -0.12 -9.42
N SER A 139 8.55 -0.69 -9.51
CA SER A 139 8.77 -2.07 -9.95
C SER A 139 8.94 -2.98 -8.73
N VAL A 140 7.98 -3.85 -8.46
CA VAL A 140 8.02 -4.81 -7.34
C VAL A 140 9.03 -5.91 -7.63
N LYS A 141 9.97 -6.14 -6.70
CA LYS A 141 11.00 -7.19 -6.79
C LYS A 141 10.76 -8.34 -5.80
N ASN A 142 10.28 -8.04 -4.60
CA ASN A 142 10.07 -9.05 -3.56
C ASN A 142 8.93 -8.63 -2.62
N VAL A 143 8.12 -9.61 -2.20
CA VAL A 143 7.02 -9.41 -1.25
C VAL A 143 7.13 -10.43 -0.15
N LYS A 144 6.99 -10.00 1.11
CA LYS A 144 6.98 -10.86 2.29
C LYS A 144 5.96 -10.35 3.30
N LEU A 145 5.31 -11.26 3.99
CA LEU A 145 4.57 -10.97 5.20
C LEU A 145 5.43 -11.36 6.41
N LEU A 146 5.79 -10.38 7.22
CA LEU A 146 6.46 -10.62 8.49
C LEU A 146 5.39 -10.81 9.55
N PRO A 147 5.34 -11.96 10.23
CA PRO A 147 4.30 -12.21 11.22
C PRO A 147 4.47 -11.28 12.42
N TYR A 148 3.35 -10.84 12.96
CA TYR A 148 3.28 -10.20 14.26
C TYR A 148 2.55 -11.11 15.23
N VAL A 149 3.26 -11.55 16.25
CA VAL A 149 2.72 -12.42 17.31
C VAL A 149 2.74 -11.62 18.59
N GLN A 150 1.57 -11.42 19.18
CA GLN A 150 1.45 -10.86 20.51
C GLN A 150 1.41 -12.03 21.50
N GLU A 151 2.45 -12.18 22.31
CA GLU A 151 2.44 -13.12 23.43
C GLU A 151 1.49 -12.58 24.50
N LEU A 152 0.39 -13.29 24.70
CA LEU A 152 -0.52 -13.06 25.83
C LEU A 152 -0.04 -13.91 26.99
N ALA A 153 -0.13 -13.40 28.22
CA ALA A 153 0.35 -14.10 29.41
C ALA A 153 -0.11 -15.56 29.47
N LYS A 154 0.85 -16.46 29.74
CA LYS A 154 0.69 -17.92 29.90
C LYS A 154 0.03 -18.64 28.70
N ASP A 155 0.86 -19.13 27.81
CA ASP A 155 0.58 -20.15 26.79
C ASP A 155 -0.43 -19.81 25.68
N SER A 156 -0.83 -18.56 25.51
CA SER A 156 -1.67 -18.13 24.40
C SER A 156 -0.93 -17.12 23.51
N ALA A 157 -0.76 -17.47 22.23
CA ALA A 157 -0.29 -16.53 21.20
C ALA A 157 -1.50 -15.96 20.46
N PHE A 158 -1.55 -14.62 20.34
CA PHE A 158 -2.53 -13.96 19.50
C PHE A 158 -1.87 -13.60 18.18
N PHE A 159 -2.39 -14.18 17.12
CA PHE A 159 -1.99 -13.87 15.75
C PHE A 159 -2.89 -12.77 15.19
N THR A 160 -2.30 -11.74 14.68
CA THR A 160 -2.99 -10.66 13.97
C THR A 160 -2.32 -10.43 12.63
N ARG A 161 -2.81 -9.45 11.85
CA ARG A 161 -2.20 -9.04 10.59
C ARG A 161 -0.72 -8.74 10.79
N GLY A 162 0.11 -9.31 9.92
CA GLY A 162 1.54 -9.07 9.92
C GLY A 162 1.90 -7.74 9.25
N PHE A 163 3.20 -7.54 9.06
CA PHE A 163 3.75 -6.41 8.32
C PHE A 163 4.01 -6.83 6.87
N LEU A 164 3.23 -6.29 5.93
CA LEU A 164 3.48 -6.52 4.51
C LEU A 164 4.71 -5.71 4.09
N THR A 165 5.78 -6.41 3.75
CA THR A 165 7.04 -5.81 3.31
C THR A 165 7.19 -6.02 1.81
N VAL A 166 7.34 -4.92 1.07
CA VAL A 166 7.51 -4.92 -0.38
C VAL A 166 8.83 -4.25 -0.71
N ARG A 167 9.73 -4.97 -1.38
CA ARG A 167 10.94 -4.40 -1.96
C ARG A 167 10.74 -4.18 -3.45
N GLY A 168 11.20 -3.06 -3.93
CA GLY A 168 11.06 -2.69 -5.32
C GLY A 168 12.06 -1.62 -5.73
N GLU A 169 11.88 -1.11 -6.92
CA GLU A 169 12.70 -0.04 -7.49
C GLU A 169 11.82 1.13 -7.92
N MET A 170 12.27 2.34 -7.60
CA MET A 170 11.64 3.59 -8.00
C MET A 170 12.73 4.58 -8.41
N ALA A 171 12.66 5.10 -9.63
CA ALA A 171 13.65 6.03 -10.19
C ALA A 171 15.09 5.50 -10.20
N GLY A 172 15.30 4.18 -10.25
CA GLY A 172 16.62 3.55 -10.20
C GLY A 172 17.16 3.29 -8.80
N ASP A 173 16.42 3.69 -7.76
CA ASP A 173 16.77 3.45 -6.37
C ASP A 173 16.01 2.23 -5.81
N ASP A 174 16.68 1.43 -4.99
CA ASP A 174 16.03 0.36 -4.22
C ASP A 174 15.20 0.96 -3.09
N VAL A 175 13.91 0.61 -3.06
CA VAL A 175 12.95 1.10 -2.07
C VAL A 175 12.34 -0.09 -1.32
N ALA A 176 12.24 0.03 0.00
CA ALA A 176 11.50 -0.90 0.84
C ALA A 176 10.27 -0.18 1.43
N VAL A 177 9.10 -0.77 1.21
CA VAL A 177 7.82 -0.29 1.74
C VAL A 177 7.32 -1.30 2.76
N ILE A 178 6.93 -0.83 3.94
CA ILE A 178 6.31 -1.65 4.97
C ILE A 178 4.91 -1.10 5.22
N VAL A 179 3.89 -1.91 4.91
CA VAL A 179 2.50 -1.60 5.22
C VAL A 179 2.12 -2.32 6.49
N CYS A 180 1.67 -1.58 7.49
CA CYS A 180 1.27 -2.12 8.77
C CYS A 180 -0.02 -1.47 9.27
N HIS A 181 -0.81 -2.26 10.01
CA HIS A 181 -2.03 -1.81 10.66
C HIS A 181 -2.03 -2.29 12.11
N TRP A 182 -1.68 -1.40 13.01
CA TRP A 182 -1.57 -1.70 14.44
C TRP A 182 -2.93 -2.04 15.05
N PRO A 183 -2.99 -2.99 16.01
CA PRO A 183 -4.19 -3.22 16.80
C PRO A 183 -4.63 -1.94 17.51
N SER A 184 -5.95 -1.67 17.54
CA SER A 184 -6.49 -0.53 18.27
C SER A 184 -6.30 -0.72 19.77
N ARG A 185 -6.10 0.36 20.52
CA ARG A 185 -6.00 0.34 21.98
C ARG A 185 -7.29 -0.12 22.67
N PHE A 186 -8.40 -0.21 21.91
CA PHE A 186 -9.71 -0.60 22.43
C PHE A 186 -9.87 -2.11 22.62
N SER A 187 -8.94 -2.91 22.11
CA SER A 187 -9.04 -4.37 22.17
C SER A 187 -8.51 -4.95 23.48
N GLY A 188 -8.88 -4.37 24.62
CA GLY A 188 -8.90 -5.29 25.62
C GLY A 188 -8.38 -5.07 27.02
N PRO A 189 -8.74 -5.97 27.91
CA PRO A 189 -8.30 -6.03 29.31
C PRO A 189 -6.81 -6.42 29.47
N TYR A 190 -6.09 -6.67 28.38
CA TYR A 190 -4.76 -7.28 28.38
C TYR A 190 -3.59 -6.32 28.72
N LEU A 191 -3.86 -5.02 28.91
CA LEU A 191 -2.84 -4.03 29.30
C LEU A 191 -2.97 -3.57 30.76
N ARG A 192 -3.83 -4.20 31.58
CA ARG A 192 -4.06 -3.77 32.97
C ARG A 192 -3.37 -4.60 34.06
N GLU A 193 -2.63 -5.65 33.70
CA GLU A 193 -1.97 -6.50 34.71
C GLU A 193 -0.49 -6.21 34.93
N SER A 194 0.09 -5.15 34.36
CA SER A 194 1.49 -4.77 34.60
C SER A 194 1.69 -3.69 35.67
N ASP A 195 0.62 -3.19 36.27
CA ASP A 195 0.68 -2.15 37.32
C ASP A 195 0.25 -2.71 38.69
N GLY A 196 0.83 -3.82 39.08
CA GLY A 196 0.69 -4.42 40.41
C GLY A 196 2.02 -4.81 41.00
#